data_34d51deba97cf40876f525e1f04ca7f6
#
_entry.id   34d51deba97cf40876f525e1f04ca7f6
#
_cell.length_a   1.000
_cell.length_b   1.000
_cell.length_c   1.000
_cell.angle_alpha   90.00
_cell.angle_beta   90.00
_cell.angle_gamma   90.00
#
_symmetry.space_group_name_H-M   'P 1'
#
loop_
_entity.id
_entity.type
_entity.pdbx_description
1 polymer ?
#
loop_
_entity_poly.entity_id
_entity_poly.type
_entity_poly.pdbx_seq_one_letter_code
_entity_poly.pdbx_strand_id
1 'polypeptide(L)'
;MSQPQTITATSLVTLNYRISLPDGQPLISTFEGTPATLQLGAGEMLPSLEKLLVGLSAGSFHVFELEPEDAFGAHRPELVERVQRAHMPDEEIEPMSIMEFTAPDGQRYSGLVREIDAESALIDFNHPLAGKAIRFEVEVIGAL
;
A
#
# COMPACT_ATOMS: atom_id res chain seq x y z
N MET A 1 10.66 -8.25 -36.87
CA MET A 1 10.50 -7.28 -35.76
C MET A 1 9.75 -7.92 -34.64
N SER A 2 10.35 -7.93 -33.49
CA SER A 2 9.67 -8.41 -32.31
C SER A 2 8.68 -7.36 -31.83
N GLN A 3 7.48 -7.79 -31.46
CA GLN A 3 6.53 -6.88 -30.84
C GLN A 3 6.92 -6.64 -29.38
N PRO A 4 6.65 -5.47 -28.83
CA PRO A 4 6.86 -5.25 -27.41
C PRO A 4 6.08 -6.26 -26.61
N GLN A 5 6.67 -6.76 -25.53
CA GLN A 5 5.97 -7.66 -24.64
C GLN A 5 4.86 -6.90 -23.93
N THR A 6 3.70 -7.51 -23.85
CA THR A 6 2.54 -6.94 -23.20
C THR A 6 2.27 -7.71 -21.92
N ILE A 7 1.97 -7.00 -20.84
CA ILE A 7 1.71 -7.59 -19.54
C ILE A 7 0.37 -8.32 -19.55
N THR A 8 0.38 -9.57 -19.10
CA THR A 8 -0.84 -10.34 -18.87
C THR A 8 -1.09 -10.53 -17.38
N ALA A 9 -2.23 -11.13 -17.03
CA ALA A 9 -2.61 -11.30 -15.62
C ALA A 9 -1.66 -12.22 -14.84
N THR A 10 -0.76 -12.94 -15.52
CA THR A 10 0.18 -13.87 -14.88
C THR A 10 1.63 -13.59 -15.25
N SER A 11 1.90 -12.46 -15.88
CA SER A 11 3.26 -12.10 -16.29
C SER A 11 4.21 -11.90 -15.13
N LEU A 12 5.48 -12.22 -15.36
CA LEU A 12 6.56 -11.76 -14.50
C LEU A 12 7.01 -10.40 -15.04
N VAL A 13 6.84 -9.36 -14.26
CA VAL A 13 7.04 -7.99 -14.71
C VAL A 13 8.19 -7.35 -13.95
N THR A 14 9.11 -6.72 -14.69
CA THR A 14 10.14 -5.87 -14.11
C THR A 14 9.78 -4.42 -14.42
N LEU A 15 9.65 -3.61 -13.38
CA LEU A 15 9.21 -2.23 -13.53
C LEU A 15 9.79 -1.33 -12.43
N ASN A 16 9.82 -0.05 -12.72
CA ASN A 16 9.94 0.98 -11.70
C ASN A 16 8.56 1.56 -11.42
N TYR A 17 8.28 1.84 -10.17
CA TYR A 17 7.00 2.46 -9.82
C TYR A 17 7.19 3.46 -8.70
N ARG A 18 6.25 4.40 -8.63
CA ARG A 18 6.16 5.36 -7.55
C ARG A 18 4.71 5.50 -7.14
N ILE A 19 4.48 5.43 -5.85
CA ILE A 19 3.17 5.73 -5.25
C ILE A 19 3.32 7.02 -4.48
N SER A 20 2.51 8.02 -4.83
CA SER A 20 2.56 9.33 -4.20
C SER A 20 1.15 9.83 -3.92
N LEU A 21 1.08 10.85 -3.05
CA LEU A 21 -0.18 11.55 -2.81
C LEU A 21 -0.44 12.53 -3.96
N PRO A 22 -1.69 12.95 -4.16
CA PRO A 22 -2.01 13.89 -5.24
C PRO A 22 -1.26 15.23 -5.16
N ASP A 23 -0.79 15.60 -3.97
CA ASP A 23 0.03 16.80 -3.79
C ASP A 23 1.48 16.62 -4.24
N GLY A 24 1.85 15.42 -4.68
CA GLY A 24 3.19 15.11 -5.17
C GLY A 24 4.12 14.53 -4.12
N GLN A 25 3.66 14.38 -2.86
CA GLN A 25 4.51 13.78 -1.81
C GLN A 25 4.73 12.30 -2.09
N PRO A 26 5.99 11.86 -2.36
CA PRO A 26 6.24 10.45 -2.62
C PRO A 26 6.13 9.62 -1.34
N LEU A 27 5.51 8.45 -1.47
CA LEU A 27 5.37 7.50 -0.37
C LEU A 27 6.28 6.30 -0.57
N ILE A 28 6.31 5.75 -1.79
CA ILE A 28 7.14 4.62 -2.16
C ILE A 28 7.65 4.90 -3.56
N SER A 29 8.93 4.63 -3.81
CA SER A 29 9.50 4.77 -5.16
C SER A 29 10.65 3.79 -5.35
N THR A 30 10.71 3.17 -6.52
CA THR A 30 11.86 2.37 -6.94
C THR A 30 12.73 3.10 -7.97
N PHE A 31 12.32 4.29 -8.43
CA PHE A 31 13.04 5.02 -9.48
C PHE A 31 14.46 5.41 -9.10
N GLU A 32 14.72 5.57 -7.82
CA GLU A 32 16.02 5.95 -7.30
C GLU A 32 16.87 4.77 -6.87
N GLY A 33 16.35 3.56 -7.04
CA GLY A 33 17.01 2.33 -6.62
C GLY A 33 16.87 1.23 -7.67
N THR A 34 16.71 0.00 -7.19
CA THR A 34 16.62 -1.16 -8.06
C THR A 34 15.17 -1.37 -8.50
N PRO A 35 14.93 -1.64 -9.80
CA PRO A 35 13.58 -1.96 -10.27
C PRO A 35 13.01 -3.18 -9.54
N ALA A 36 11.70 -3.18 -9.37
CA ALA A 36 11.00 -4.30 -8.76
C ALA A 36 10.67 -5.36 -9.81
N THR A 37 10.78 -6.61 -9.44
CA THR A 37 10.32 -7.73 -10.27
C THR A 37 9.19 -8.43 -9.54
N LEU A 38 8.02 -8.48 -10.16
CA LEU A 38 6.80 -8.97 -9.54
C LEU A 38 6.13 -10.00 -10.42
N GLN A 39 5.63 -11.06 -9.79
CA GLN A 39 4.79 -12.05 -10.46
C GLN A 39 3.33 -11.64 -10.26
N LEU A 40 2.64 -11.30 -11.35
CA LEU A 40 1.23 -10.96 -11.26
C LEU A 40 0.40 -12.22 -10.93
N GLY A 41 -0.64 -12.03 -10.14
CA GLY A 41 -1.48 -13.12 -9.68
C GLY A 41 -0.94 -13.86 -8.47
N ALA A 42 0.25 -13.52 -7.99
CA ALA A 42 0.86 -14.20 -6.84
C ALA A 42 0.62 -13.48 -5.51
N GLY A 43 -0.11 -12.36 -5.52
CA GLY A 43 -0.41 -11.59 -4.31
C GLY A 43 0.70 -10.65 -3.88
N GLU A 44 1.70 -10.41 -4.73
CA GLU A 44 2.81 -9.50 -4.41
C GLU A 44 2.42 -8.04 -4.51
N MET A 45 1.34 -7.73 -5.23
CA MET A 45 0.83 -6.38 -5.42
C MET A 45 -0.68 -6.41 -5.24
N LEU A 46 -1.27 -5.27 -4.86
CA LEU A 46 -2.72 -5.18 -4.73
C LEU A 46 -3.40 -5.51 -6.06
N PRO A 47 -4.49 -6.28 -6.05
CA PRO A 47 -5.19 -6.62 -7.30
C PRO A 47 -5.63 -5.40 -8.10
N SER A 48 -6.01 -4.31 -7.45
CA SER A 48 -6.40 -3.08 -8.14
C SER A 48 -5.24 -2.45 -8.90
N LEU A 49 -4.02 -2.56 -8.39
CA LEU A 49 -2.82 -2.07 -9.07
C LEU A 49 -2.39 -3.04 -10.17
N GLU A 50 -2.51 -4.35 -9.94
CA GLU A 50 -2.19 -5.35 -10.97
C GLU A 50 -3.05 -5.16 -12.22
N LYS A 51 -4.33 -4.85 -12.06
CA LYS A 51 -5.23 -4.61 -13.18
C LYS A 51 -4.76 -3.46 -14.06
N LEU A 52 -4.14 -2.46 -13.48
CA LEU A 52 -3.63 -1.32 -14.23
C LEU A 52 -2.42 -1.69 -15.08
N LEU A 53 -1.66 -2.69 -14.66
CA LEU A 53 -0.48 -3.14 -15.37
C LEU A 53 -0.80 -4.02 -16.57
N VAL A 54 -1.89 -4.77 -16.50
CA VAL A 54 -2.30 -5.67 -17.60
C VAL A 54 -2.57 -4.85 -18.84
N GLY A 55 -1.95 -5.25 -19.95
CA GLY A 55 -2.10 -4.56 -21.23
C GLY A 55 -1.03 -3.51 -21.51
N LEU A 56 -0.17 -3.20 -20.55
CA LEU A 56 0.93 -2.26 -20.77
C LEU A 56 2.07 -2.96 -21.50
N SER A 57 2.82 -2.18 -22.26
CA SER A 57 3.95 -2.70 -23.05
C SER A 57 5.27 -2.41 -22.38
N ALA A 58 6.24 -3.31 -22.53
CA ALA A 58 7.61 -3.08 -22.09
C ALA A 58 8.16 -1.80 -22.75
N GLY A 59 8.83 -0.98 -21.94
CA GLY A 59 9.39 0.30 -22.39
C GLY A 59 8.43 1.47 -22.29
N SER A 60 7.21 1.28 -21.80
CA SER A 60 6.22 2.35 -21.67
C SER A 60 6.23 2.93 -20.27
N PHE A 61 5.79 4.19 -20.17
CA PHE A 61 5.63 4.91 -18.92
C PHE A 61 4.19 5.38 -18.80
N HIS A 62 3.60 5.16 -17.62
CA HIS A 62 2.21 5.51 -17.39
C HIS A 62 2.01 6.15 -16.01
N VAL A 63 1.03 7.03 -15.92
CA VAL A 63 0.63 7.67 -14.66
C VAL A 63 -0.86 7.43 -14.49
N PHE A 64 -1.23 6.88 -13.33
CA PHE A 64 -2.61 6.62 -12.98
C PHE A 64 -2.97 7.42 -11.73
N GLU A 65 -4.11 8.10 -11.76
CA GLU A 65 -4.67 8.74 -10.58
C GLU A 65 -5.81 7.88 -10.09
N LEU A 66 -5.73 7.43 -8.84
CA LEU A 66 -6.64 6.46 -8.28
C LEU A 66 -7.42 7.06 -7.14
N GLU A 67 -8.73 6.86 -7.16
CA GLU A 67 -9.58 7.15 -6.01
C GLU A 67 -9.37 6.09 -4.93
N PRO A 68 -9.73 6.37 -3.66
CA PRO A 68 -9.50 5.39 -2.59
C PRO A 68 -10.07 4.01 -2.90
N GLU A 69 -11.24 3.93 -3.52
CA GLU A 69 -11.88 2.66 -3.84
C GLU A 69 -11.07 1.82 -4.83
N ASP A 70 -10.29 2.47 -5.69
CA ASP A 70 -9.47 1.80 -6.70
C ASP A 70 -8.02 1.60 -6.22
N ALA A 71 -7.68 2.13 -5.06
CA ALA A 71 -6.34 2.04 -4.50
C ALA A 71 -6.35 1.12 -3.27
N PHE A 72 -6.21 1.68 -2.08
CA PHE A 72 -6.12 0.91 -0.84
C PHE A 72 -7.45 0.76 -0.13
N GLY A 73 -8.53 1.16 -0.78
CA GLY A 73 -9.88 1.06 -0.24
C GLY A 73 -10.27 2.26 0.59
N ALA A 74 -11.57 2.35 0.89
CA ALA A 74 -12.11 3.41 1.71
C ALA A 74 -11.69 3.22 3.16
N HIS A 75 -11.55 4.33 3.88
CA HIS A 75 -11.34 4.28 5.32
C HIS A 75 -12.60 3.71 5.99
N ARG A 76 -12.41 2.72 6.87
CA ARG A 76 -13.52 2.07 7.56
C ARG A 76 -13.55 2.47 9.03
N PRO A 77 -14.59 3.18 9.47
CA PRO A 77 -14.69 3.57 10.89
C PRO A 77 -14.73 2.39 11.84
N GLU A 78 -15.25 1.24 11.40
CA GLU A 78 -15.31 0.02 12.24
C GLU A 78 -13.94 -0.56 12.55
N LEU A 79 -12.90 -0.14 11.84
CA LEU A 79 -11.52 -0.55 12.13
C LEU A 79 -10.81 0.43 13.05
N VAL A 80 -11.49 1.48 13.50
CA VAL A 80 -10.96 2.39 14.51
C VAL A 80 -11.49 1.92 15.86
N GLU A 81 -10.60 1.53 16.76
CA GLU A 81 -10.99 0.98 18.06
C GLU A 81 -10.29 1.70 19.19
N ARG A 82 -10.97 1.79 20.32
CA ARG A 82 -10.39 2.28 21.56
C ARG A 82 -9.84 1.09 22.33
N VAL A 83 -8.53 1.09 22.55
CA VAL A 83 -7.82 0.03 23.24
C VAL A 83 -7.39 0.54 24.61
N GLN A 84 -7.68 -0.22 25.67
CA GLN A 84 -7.23 0.13 27.00
C GLN A 84 -5.71 0.04 27.12
N ARG A 85 -5.09 0.99 27.78
CA ARG A 85 -3.63 1.02 27.91
C ARG A 85 -3.09 -0.22 28.61
N ALA A 86 -3.87 -0.85 29.46
CA ALA A 86 -3.49 -2.10 30.11
C ALA A 86 -3.28 -3.26 29.11
N HIS A 87 -3.89 -3.19 27.93
CA HIS A 87 -3.76 -4.21 26.89
C HIS A 87 -2.76 -3.82 25.80
N MET A 88 -2.07 -2.71 25.96
CA MET A 88 -1.08 -2.23 24.98
C MET A 88 0.33 -2.64 25.43
N PRO A 89 1.28 -2.72 24.48
CA PRO A 89 2.68 -2.94 24.85
C PRO A 89 3.18 -1.88 25.83
N ASP A 90 4.06 -2.30 26.71
CA ASP A 90 4.60 -1.42 27.76
C ASP A 90 5.71 -0.52 27.18
N GLU A 91 5.33 0.31 26.23
CA GLU A 91 6.22 1.25 25.57
C GLU A 91 5.64 2.67 25.66
N GLU A 92 6.49 3.66 25.46
CA GLU A 92 6.00 5.02 25.33
C GLU A 92 5.16 5.13 24.07
N ILE A 93 3.92 5.55 24.25
CA ILE A 93 2.96 5.66 23.16
C ILE A 93 2.83 7.12 22.82
N GLU A 94 3.05 7.46 21.55
CA GLU A 94 2.91 8.83 21.07
C GLU A 94 1.80 8.89 20.04
N PRO A 95 1.04 10.02 20.00
CA PRO A 95 0.05 10.22 18.93
C PRO A 95 0.73 10.18 17.56
N MET A 96 0.01 9.66 16.57
CA MET A 96 0.45 9.54 15.18
C MET A 96 1.60 8.53 14.98
N SER A 97 1.90 7.70 15.96
CA SER A 97 2.85 6.60 15.81
C SER A 97 2.12 5.33 15.36
N ILE A 98 2.87 4.43 14.72
CA ILE A 98 2.35 3.13 14.31
C ILE A 98 2.82 2.10 15.33
N MET A 99 1.89 1.30 15.84
CA MET A 99 2.17 0.25 16.81
C MET A 99 1.74 -1.10 16.27
N GLU A 100 2.45 -2.13 16.69
CA GLU A 100 2.13 -3.51 16.35
C GLU A 100 1.42 -4.17 17.53
N PHE A 101 0.31 -4.84 17.24
CA PHE A 101 -0.50 -5.55 18.23
C PHE A 101 -0.55 -7.03 17.88
N THR A 102 -0.50 -7.89 18.90
CA THR A 102 -0.66 -9.32 18.73
C THR A 102 -2.00 -9.74 19.30
N ALA A 103 -2.85 -10.33 18.46
CA ALA A 103 -4.14 -10.83 18.89
C ALA A 103 -3.99 -12.17 19.63
N PRO A 104 -5.01 -12.59 20.41
CA PRO A 104 -4.96 -13.87 21.12
C PRO A 104 -4.77 -15.09 20.20
N ASP A 105 -5.13 -14.98 18.91
CA ASP A 105 -4.93 -16.04 17.92
C ASP A 105 -3.50 -16.07 17.36
N GLY A 106 -2.62 -15.17 17.81
CA GLY A 106 -1.26 -15.08 17.34
C GLY A 106 -1.05 -14.20 16.12
N GLN A 107 -2.09 -13.66 15.54
CA GLN A 107 -1.98 -12.75 14.40
C GLN A 107 -1.52 -11.38 14.86
N ARG A 108 -0.75 -10.72 14.00
CA ARG A 108 -0.24 -9.39 14.26
C ARG A 108 -0.97 -8.36 13.41
N TYR A 109 -1.28 -7.23 14.04
CA TYR A 109 -1.97 -6.12 13.39
C TYR A 109 -1.18 -4.85 13.65
N SER A 110 -1.06 -3.99 12.61
CA SER A 110 -0.48 -2.67 12.77
C SER A 110 -1.58 -1.64 12.87
N GLY A 111 -1.46 -0.72 13.82
CA GLY A 111 -2.44 0.34 14.01
C GLY A 111 -1.78 1.69 14.21
N LEU A 112 -2.43 2.75 13.72
CA LEU A 112 -2.00 4.12 13.92
C LEU A 112 -2.65 4.67 15.18
N VAL A 113 -1.83 5.15 16.11
CA VAL A 113 -2.32 5.78 17.33
C VAL A 113 -2.80 7.18 16.99
N ARG A 114 -4.10 7.42 17.13
CA ARG A 114 -4.69 8.74 16.83
C ARG A 114 -4.79 9.64 18.02
N GLU A 115 -5.26 9.07 19.13
CA GLU A 115 -5.44 9.81 20.37
C GLU A 115 -5.02 8.95 21.54
N ILE A 116 -4.49 9.58 22.57
CA ILE A 116 -4.08 8.91 23.80
C ILE A 116 -4.70 9.67 24.97
N ASP A 117 -5.34 8.94 25.89
CA ASP A 117 -5.73 9.49 27.18
C ASP A 117 -5.10 8.68 28.30
N ALA A 118 -5.46 8.97 29.55
CA ALA A 118 -4.83 8.33 30.70
C ALA A 118 -5.13 6.85 30.81
N GLU A 119 -6.23 6.39 30.23
CA GLU A 119 -6.72 5.02 30.38
C GLU A 119 -6.75 4.23 29.08
N SER A 120 -6.78 4.89 27.92
CA SER A 120 -6.93 4.22 26.64
C SER A 120 -6.29 5.01 25.52
N ALA A 121 -6.24 4.40 24.35
CA ALA A 121 -5.81 5.04 23.12
C ALA A 121 -6.77 4.69 22.00
N LEU A 122 -7.01 5.64 21.11
CA LEU A 122 -7.81 5.41 19.92
C LEU A 122 -6.88 4.96 18.80
N ILE A 123 -7.09 3.74 18.32
CA ILE A 123 -6.21 3.10 17.34
C ILE A 123 -6.97 2.90 16.02
N ASP A 124 -6.36 3.32 14.94
CA ASP A 124 -6.88 3.14 13.60
C ASP A 124 -6.16 1.95 12.94
N PHE A 125 -6.88 0.86 12.73
CA PHE A 125 -6.32 -0.34 12.12
C PHE A 125 -6.47 -0.37 10.59
N ASN A 126 -6.95 0.70 9.98
CA ASN A 126 -6.98 0.81 8.53
C ASN A 126 -5.56 0.86 7.96
N HIS A 127 -5.44 0.47 6.68
CA HIS A 127 -4.18 0.69 5.98
C HIS A 127 -3.84 2.19 6.01
N PRO A 128 -2.56 2.57 6.16
CA PRO A 128 -2.18 3.99 6.23
C PRO A 128 -2.66 4.83 5.04
N LEU A 129 -2.85 4.21 3.89
CA LEU A 129 -3.32 4.88 2.68
C LEU A 129 -4.82 4.71 2.43
N ALA A 130 -5.54 4.00 3.30
CA ALA A 130 -6.99 3.85 3.17
C ALA A 130 -7.68 5.21 3.26
N GLY A 131 -8.67 5.43 2.41
CA GLY A 131 -9.38 6.68 2.34
C GLY A 131 -8.64 7.80 1.63
N LYS A 132 -7.49 7.50 1.02
CA LYS A 132 -6.68 8.48 0.33
C LYS A 132 -6.62 8.17 -1.16
N ALA A 133 -6.79 9.19 -1.99
CA ALA A 133 -6.45 9.08 -3.41
C ALA A 133 -4.93 9.01 -3.54
N ILE A 134 -4.45 8.30 -4.55
CA ILE A 134 -3.02 8.18 -4.79
C ILE A 134 -2.72 8.38 -6.27
N ARG A 135 -1.46 8.70 -6.56
CA ARG A 135 -0.92 8.70 -7.91
C ARG A 135 0.05 7.53 -8.03
N PHE A 136 -0.20 6.67 -9.01
CA PHE A 136 0.63 5.50 -9.30
C PHE A 136 1.34 5.74 -10.62
N GLU A 137 2.64 5.92 -10.57
CA GLU A 137 3.50 6.07 -11.75
C GLU A 137 4.25 4.78 -11.97
N VAL A 138 4.31 4.33 -13.21
CA VAL A 138 4.96 3.06 -13.54
C VAL A 138 5.72 3.18 -14.86
N GLU A 139 6.95 2.67 -14.85
CA GLU A 139 7.75 2.48 -16.05
C GLU A 139 8.00 0.99 -16.22
N VAL A 140 7.45 0.41 -17.27
CA VAL A 140 7.59 -1.03 -17.53
C VAL A 140 8.92 -1.27 -18.22
N ILE A 141 9.81 -2.04 -17.56
CA ILE A 141 11.12 -2.38 -18.11
C ILE A 141 11.04 -3.64 -18.94
N GLY A 142 10.34 -4.65 -18.44
CA GLY A 142 10.16 -5.88 -19.17
C GLY A 142 9.02 -6.72 -18.60
N ALA A 143 8.51 -7.65 -19.40
CA ALA A 143 7.48 -8.58 -18.99
C ALA A 143 7.71 -9.93 -19.69
N LEU A 144 7.49 -11.01 -18.94
CA LEU A 144 7.63 -12.37 -19.47
C LEU A 144 6.30 -13.13 -19.44
#